data_ea845b23223172d78ea0d7c1b5c50888
#
_entry.id   ea845b23223172d78ea0d7c1b5c50888
#
_cell.length_a   1.000
_cell.length_b   1.000
_cell.length_c   1.000
_cell.angle_alpha   90.00
_cell.angle_beta   90.00
_cell.angle_gamma   90.00
#
_symmetry.space_group_name_H-M   'P 1'
#
loop_
_entity.id
_entity.type
_entity.pdbx_description
1 polymer ?
#
loop_
_entity_poly.entity_id
_entity_poly.type
_entity_poly.pdbx_seq_one_letter_code
_entity_poly.pdbx_strand_id
1 'polypeptide(L)'
;MCIRDSTIGYRHNPMGFKWPDGMKEVHYLDKLEGKKAIFKDGTEQEADVVILCTGYLHHFPFLEENLQLKTRNRLYPPKLYKGVVWQDNHKLLYLGMQDQFHTFNMFDCQAWYARDVIMNKIKIPSNGEVKKDINKWVAMEEKLENPDQMIDFQTEYTKELHEMSDYPKIDFELIRKHFKEWEHHKVEDISTYRNKSFSSPVTGSVAPIHHTCLLYT
;
A
#
# COMPACT_ATOMS: atom_id res chain seq x y z
N MET A 1 -8.08 17.73 20.40
CA MET A 1 -8.75 18.62 19.42
C MET A 1 -10.00 17.88 18.97
N CYS A 2 -11.18 18.33 19.39
CA CYS A 2 -12.43 17.74 18.90
C CYS A 2 -12.69 18.32 17.50
N ILE A 3 -12.47 17.52 16.47
CA ILE A 3 -12.85 17.86 15.10
C ILE A 3 -14.37 17.63 15.05
N ARG A 4 -15.16 18.71 15.10
CA ARG A 4 -16.62 18.61 15.07
C ARG A 4 -17.15 18.45 13.65
N ASP A 5 -16.52 19.12 12.69
CA ASP A 5 -16.93 19.07 11.28
C ASP A 5 -15.70 18.78 10.41
N SER A 6 -15.73 17.69 9.68
CA SER A 6 -14.68 17.30 8.77
C SER A 6 -15.23 16.99 7.37
N THR A 7 -14.50 17.40 6.37
CA THR A 7 -14.82 17.08 4.98
C THR A 7 -13.65 16.32 4.36
N ILE A 8 -13.94 15.19 3.75
CA ILE A 8 -12.96 14.31 3.13
C ILE A 8 -13.14 14.37 1.63
N GLY A 9 -12.08 14.80 0.92
CA GLY A 9 -12.08 14.85 -0.53
C GLY A 9 -11.69 13.50 -1.15
N TYR A 10 -12.50 12.96 -2.05
CA TYR A 10 -12.17 11.79 -2.85
C TYR A 10 -11.88 12.17 -4.30
N ARG A 11 -11.07 11.37 -5.01
CA ARG A 11 -10.64 11.69 -6.39
C ARG A 11 -11.57 11.10 -7.45
N HIS A 12 -11.96 9.86 -7.33
CA HIS A 12 -12.72 9.13 -8.35
C HIS A 12 -14.10 8.76 -7.86
N ASN A 13 -14.19 7.99 -6.79
CA ASN A 13 -15.44 7.52 -6.19
C ASN A 13 -15.41 7.80 -4.69
N PRO A 14 -16.58 8.02 -4.05
CA PRO A 14 -16.69 8.03 -2.61
C PRO A 14 -16.08 6.76 -2.01
N MET A 15 -15.46 6.87 -0.84
CA MET A 15 -14.81 5.73 -0.17
C MET A 15 -15.83 4.71 0.36
N GLY A 16 -17.10 5.15 0.53
CA GLY A 16 -18.20 4.26 0.94
C GLY A 16 -18.18 3.85 2.40
N PHE A 17 -17.40 4.53 3.23
CA PHE A 17 -17.36 4.27 4.66
C PHE A 17 -18.55 4.86 5.40
N LYS A 18 -18.92 4.27 6.54
CA LYS A 18 -19.86 4.86 7.48
C LYS A 18 -19.12 5.87 8.34
N TRP A 19 -19.19 7.12 7.93
CA TRP A 19 -18.54 8.21 8.65
C TRP A 19 -19.29 8.58 9.93
N PRO A 20 -18.57 8.98 11.00
CA PRO A 20 -19.18 9.57 12.18
C PRO A 20 -19.96 10.86 11.86
N ASP A 21 -20.88 11.24 12.76
CA ASP A 21 -21.62 12.49 12.64
C ASP A 21 -20.67 13.69 12.51
N GLY A 22 -21.01 14.62 11.62
CA GLY A 22 -20.20 15.79 11.29
C GLY A 22 -19.09 15.53 10.24
N MET A 23 -18.95 14.31 9.74
CA MET A 23 -18.05 14.00 8.63
C MET A 23 -18.83 13.77 7.33
N LYS A 24 -18.32 14.30 6.22
CA LYS A 24 -18.91 14.10 4.89
C LYS A 24 -17.85 13.90 3.83
N GLU A 25 -18.20 13.18 2.79
CA GLU A 25 -17.39 13.04 1.58
C GLU A 25 -17.83 14.02 0.51
N VAL A 26 -16.85 14.63 -0.17
CA VAL A 26 -17.04 15.50 -1.32
C VAL A 26 -15.99 15.17 -2.38
N HIS A 27 -16.17 15.67 -3.59
CA HIS A 27 -15.12 15.54 -4.60
C HIS A 27 -13.84 16.25 -4.14
N TYR A 28 -12.67 15.97 -4.74
CA TYR A 28 -11.40 16.56 -4.28
C TYR A 28 -11.39 18.10 -4.43
N LEU A 29 -10.56 18.75 -3.60
CA LEU A 29 -10.36 20.18 -3.58
C LEU A 29 -9.88 20.67 -4.95
N ASP A 30 -10.55 21.69 -5.51
CA ASP A 30 -10.15 22.38 -6.72
C ASP A 30 -9.27 23.58 -6.41
N LYS A 31 -9.75 24.48 -5.54
CA LYS A 31 -9.01 25.68 -5.13
C LYS A 31 -9.42 26.18 -3.75
N LEU A 32 -8.60 27.08 -3.22
CA LEU A 32 -8.86 27.82 -1.99
C LEU A 32 -8.98 29.31 -2.31
N GLU A 33 -10.03 29.97 -1.80
CA GLU A 33 -10.24 31.40 -1.86
C GLU A 33 -10.41 31.95 -0.43
N GLY A 34 -9.30 32.42 0.15
CA GLY A 34 -9.28 32.75 1.58
C GLY A 34 -9.55 31.53 2.45
N LYS A 35 -10.60 31.56 3.25
CA LYS A 35 -11.06 30.41 4.05
C LYS A 35 -12.03 29.49 3.30
N LYS A 36 -12.41 29.83 2.08
CA LYS A 36 -13.37 29.06 1.30
C LYS A 36 -12.65 27.97 0.50
N ALA A 37 -12.97 26.72 0.77
CA ALA A 37 -12.58 25.57 -0.02
C ALA A 37 -13.65 25.31 -1.09
N ILE A 38 -13.24 25.21 -2.34
CA ILE A 38 -14.09 24.95 -3.50
C ILE A 38 -13.69 23.60 -4.06
N PHE A 39 -14.67 22.71 -4.22
CA PHE A 39 -14.45 21.33 -4.66
C PHE A 39 -14.84 21.13 -6.13
N LYS A 40 -14.33 20.08 -6.76
CA LYS A 40 -14.55 19.80 -8.21
C LYS A 40 -16.01 19.56 -8.59
N ASP A 41 -16.86 19.19 -7.65
CA ASP A 41 -18.31 19.04 -7.86
C ASP A 41 -19.08 20.36 -7.73
N GLY A 42 -18.37 21.48 -7.52
CA GLY A 42 -18.94 22.81 -7.34
C GLY A 42 -19.42 23.09 -5.91
N THR A 43 -19.28 22.17 -4.98
CA THR A 43 -19.59 22.43 -3.57
C THR A 43 -18.56 23.38 -2.96
N GLU A 44 -18.99 24.15 -1.96
CA GLU A 44 -18.17 25.12 -1.25
C GLU A 44 -18.30 24.91 0.26
N GLN A 45 -17.23 25.15 1.00
CA GLN A 45 -17.21 25.07 2.46
C GLN A 45 -16.15 25.99 3.05
N GLU A 46 -16.45 26.64 4.17
CA GLU A 46 -15.41 27.27 4.97
C GLU A 46 -14.55 26.21 5.67
N ALA A 47 -13.23 26.41 5.64
CA ALA A 47 -12.27 25.54 6.28
C ALA A 47 -11.22 26.37 7.04
N ASP A 48 -11.03 26.05 8.30
CA ASP A 48 -9.97 26.65 9.13
C ASP A 48 -8.62 25.96 8.89
N VAL A 49 -8.65 24.67 8.56
CA VAL A 49 -7.46 23.86 8.30
C VAL A 49 -7.70 22.94 7.11
N VAL A 50 -6.72 22.86 6.21
CA VAL A 50 -6.69 21.89 5.11
C VAL A 50 -5.49 20.99 5.28
N ILE A 51 -5.74 19.67 5.29
CA ILE A 51 -4.70 18.64 5.39
C ILE A 51 -4.62 17.91 4.04
N LEU A 52 -3.46 17.98 3.40
CA LEU A 52 -3.22 17.32 2.12
C LEU A 52 -2.73 15.89 2.34
N CYS A 53 -3.63 14.91 2.14
CA CYS A 53 -3.35 13.48 2.21
C CYS A 53 -3.24 12.89 0.80
N THR A 54 -2.47 13.53 -0.09
CA THR A 54 -2.42 13.22 -1.53
C THR A 54 -1.45 12.09 -1.89
N GLY A 55 -0.79 11.49 -0.91
CA GLY A 55 0.23 10.46 -1.09
C GLY A 55 1.56 11.02 -1.58
N TYR A 56 2.41 10.13 -2.06
CA TYR A 56 3.77 10.45 -2.48
C TYR A 56 4.01 10.01 -3.91
N LEU A 57 4.92 10.68 -4.59
CA LEU A 57 5.53 10.23 -5.83
C LEU A 57 6.92 9.69 -5.54
N HIS A 58 7.31 8.64 -6.26
CA HIS A 58 8.68 8.17 -6.21
C HIS A 58 9.62 9.26 -6.73
N HIS A 59 10.60 9.63 -5.93
CA HIS A 59 11.54 10.71 -6.25
C HIS A 59 12.96 10.32 -5.84
N PHE A 60 13.83 10.14 -6.82
CA PHE A 60 15.20 9.67 -6.67
C PHE A 60 16.18 10.65 -7.36
N PRO A 61 16.34 11.88 -6.84
CA PRO A 61 17.13 12.93 -7.51
C PRO A 61 18.63 12.60 -7.61
N PHE A 62 19.10 11.63 -6.83
CA PHE A 62 20.48 11.15 -6.83
C PHE A 62 20.76 10.05 -7.90
N LEU A 63 19.72 9.57 -8.60
CA LEU A 63 19.85 8.61 -9.69
C LEU A 63 19.73 9.31 -11.03
N GLU A 64 20.47 8.81 -12.02
CA GLU A 64 20.29 9.19 -13.41
C GLU A 64 18.85 8.94 -13.87
N GLU A 65 18.37 9.75 -14.80
CA GLU A 65 16.97 9.75 -15.21
C GLU A 65 16.46 8.38 -15.72
N ASN A 66 17.31 7.66 -16.45
CA ASN A 66 17.04 6.32 -16.99
C ASN A 66 16.96 5.22 -15.91
N LEU A 67 17.49 5.49 -14.71
CA LEU A 67 17.48 4.57 -13.56
C LEU A 67 16.36 4.89 -12.57
N GLN A 68 15.68 6.03 -12.70
CA GLN A 68 14.62 6.43 -11.79
C GLN A 68 13.33 5.64 -12.03
N LEU A 69 12.77 5.09 -10.95
CA LEU A 69 11.44 4.51 -10.97
C LEU A 69 10.41 5.65 -11.06
N LYS A 70 9.83 5.81 -12.24
CA LYS A 70 8.79 6.82 -12.54
C LYS A 70 7.45 6.11 -12.68
N THR A 71 6.86 5.71 -11.59
CA THR A 71 5.53 5.09 -11.59
C THR A 71 4.67 5.68 -10.50
N ARG A 72 3.35 5.59 -10.69
CA ARG A 72 2.39 5.85 -9.62
C ARG A 72 2.42 4.71 -8.62
N ASN A 73 1.84 4.93 -7.44
CA ASN A 73 1.64 3.88 -6.47
C ASN A 73 0.83 2.72 -7.08
N ARG A 74 1.41 1.53 -7.09
CA ARG A 74 0.87 0.30 -7.68
C ARG A 74 1.24 -0.89 -6.82
N LEU A 75 0.45 -1.95 -6.89
CA LEU A 75 0.75 -3.22 -6.21
C LEU A 75 1.96 -3.92 -6.83
N TYR A 76 2.21 -3.72 -8.14
CA TYR A 76 3.41 -4.24 -8.80
C TYR A 76 4.04 -3.18 -9.71
N PRO A 77 5.20 -2.59 -9.32
CA PRO A 77 5.87 -1.59 -10.12
C PRO A 77 6.41 -2.17 -11.44
N PRO A 78 6.09 -1.57 -12.59
CA PRO A 78 6.70 -1.97 -13.85
C PRO A 78 8.23 -1.76 -13.81
N LYS A 79 8.97 -2.52 -14.61
CA LYS A 79 10.45 -2.53 -14.69
C LYS A 79 11.17 -3.14 -13.48
N LEU A 80 10.48 -3.59 -12.44
CA LEU A 80 11.10 -4.28 -11.32
C LEU A 80 10.82 -5.79 -11.39
N TYR A 81 11.84 -6.56 -11.73
CA TYR A 81 11.77 -8.02 -11.66
C TYR A 81 11.62 -8.46 -10.21
N LYS A 82 10.65 -9.32 -9.94
CA LYS A 82 10.23 -9.69 -8.59
C LYS A 82 9.92 -8.46 -7.70
N GLY A 83 9.48 -7.35 -8.32
CA GLY A 83 9.20 -6.12 -7.61
C GLY A 83 10.41 -5.44 -6.95
N VAL A 84 11.63 -5.93 -7.23
CA VAL A 84 12.87 -5.54 -6.55
C VAL A 84 13.98 -5.14 -7.53
N VAL A 85 14.31 -5.99 -8.49
CA VAL A 85 15.51 -5.82 -9.35
C VAL A 85 15.18 -5.01 -10.59
N TRP A 86 15.92 -3.94 -10.83
CA TRP A 86 15.76 -3.14 -12.05
C TRP A 86 16.06 -3.96 -13.31
N GLN A 87 15.11 -4.02 -14.22
CA GLN A 87 15.17 -4.91 -15.40
C GLN A 87 16.35 -4.66 -16.33
N ASP A 88 16.84 -3.41 -16.44
CA ASP A 88 17.87 -2.99 -17.36
C ASP A 88 19.27 -2.87 -16.68
N ASN A 89 19.33 -2.96 -15.35
CA ASN A 89 20.55 -2.98 -14.56
C ASN A 89 20.35 -3.77 -13.26
N HIS A 90 20.72 -5.04 -13.27
CA HIS A 90 20.54 -5.96 -12.13
C HIS A 90 21.37 -5.62 -10.89
N LYS A 91 22.23 -4.59 -10.95
CA LYS A 91 22.95 -4.05 -9.78
C LYS A 91 22.13 -3.00 -9.02
N LEU A 92 21.02 -2.53 -9.59
CA LEU A 92 20.11 -1.59 -8.96
C LEU A 92 18.89 -2.34 -8.40
N LEU A 93 18.68 -2.19 -7.11
CA LEU A 93 17.59 -2.82 -6.39
C LEU A 93 16.72 -1.74 -5.73
N TYR A 94 15.43 -1.89 -5.84
CA TYR A 94 14.43 -1.05 -5.17
C TYR A 94 13.65 -1.90 -4.17
N LEU A 95 13.48 -1.40 -2.95
CA LEU A 95 12.70 -2.07 -1.91
C LEU A 95 11.53 -1.19 -1.48
N GLY A 96 10.37 -1.80 -1.23
CA GLY A 96 9.22 -1.09 -0.68
C GLY A 96 8.52 -0.15 -1.66
N MET A 97 8.61 -0.38 -2.97
CA MET A 97 8.05 0.53 -3.99
C MET A 97 6.60 0.23 -4.35
N GLN A 98 5.99 -0.77 -3.74
CA GLN A 98 4.61 -1.16 -3.97
C GLN A 98 3.63 -0.39 -3.09
N ASP A 99 2.39 -0.22 -3.55
CA ASP A 99 1.24 -0.01 -2.68
C ASP A 99 1.01 -1.25 -1.80
N GLN A 100 0.52 -1.08 -0.57
CA GLN A 100 0.79 -2.08 0.45
C GLN A 100 -0.43 -2.44 1.28
N PHE A 101 -0.74 -3.75 1.30
CA PHE A 101 -1.44 -4.40 2.40
C PHE A 101 -0.41 -5.04 3.35
N HIS A 102 0.53 -5.83 2.85
CA HIS A 102 1.49 -6.65 3.60
C HIS A 102 2.80 -5.91 3.93
N THR A 103 2.74 -4.70 4.44
CA THR A 103 3.86 -3.77 4.58
C THR A 103 5.18 -4.42 5.02
N PHE A 104 5.31 -4.80 6.28
CA PHE A 104 6.60 -5.28 6.83
C PHE A 104 6.97 -6.66 6.32
N ASN A 105 6.04 -7.60 6.29
CA ASN A 105 6.32 -8.96 5.82
C ASN A 105 6.79 -8.97 4.36
N MET A 106 6.20 -8.11 3.53
CA MET A 106 6.61 -7.96 2.14
C MET A 106 8.00 -7.34 2.03
N PHE A 107 8.30 -6.29 2.81
CA PHE A 107 9.62 -5.65 2.80
C PHE A 107 10.71 -6.60 3.28
N ASP A 108 10.45 -7.38 4.30
CA ASP A 108 11.39 -8.39 4.78
C ASP A 108 11.64 -9.45 3.71
N CYS A 109 10.60 -9.98 3.05
CA CYS A 109 10.78 -10.93 1.95
C CYS A 109 11.56 -10.32 0.78
N GLN A 110 11.32 -9.05 0.45
CA GLN A 110 12.09 -8.32 -0.57
C GLN A 110 13.57 -8.16 -0.16
N ALA A 111 13.82 -7.82 1.10
CA ALA A 111 15.18 -7.65 1.61
C ALA A 111 15.96 -8.96 1.60
N TRP A 112 15.33 -10.07 1.97
CA TRP A 112 15.96 -11.40 1.93
C TRP A 112 16.20 -11.86 0.50
N TYR A 113 15.25 -11.65 -0.41
CA TYR A 113 15.46 -11.91 -1.82
C TYR A 113 16.62 -11.07 -2.39
N ALA A 114 16.64 -9.76 -2.10
CA ALA A 114 17.72 -8.86 -2.51
C ALA A 114 19.09 -9.30 -1.96
N ARG A 115 19.16 -9.71 -0.69
CA ARG A 115 20.36 -10.29 -0.07
C ARG A 115 20.86 -11.48 -0.89
N ASP A 116 19.98 -12.39 -1.24
CA ASP A 116 20.38 -13.62 -1.92
C ASP A 116 20.78 -13.39 -3.38
N VAL A 117 20.20 -12.37 -4.03
CA VAL A 117 20.67 -11.88 -5.33
C VAL A 117 22.08 -11.28 -5.21
N ILE A 118 22.32 -10.40 -4.24
CA ILE A 118 23.63 -9.76 -4.01
C ILE A 118 24.70 -10.81 -3.70
N MET A 119 24.34 -11.83 -2.92
CA MET A 119 25.24 -12.93 -2.55
C MET A 119 25.40 -13.99 -3.63
N ASN A 120 24.81 -13.82 -4.82
CA ASN A 120 24.79 -14.78 -5.93
C ASN A 120 24.20 -16.16 -5.59
N LYS A 121 23.38 -16.26 -4.55
CA LYS A 121 22.60 -17.46 -4.23
C LYS A 121 21.43 -17.62 -5.20
N ILE A 122 20.80 -16.50 -5.59
CA ILE A 122 19.76 -16.41 -6.62
C ILE A 122 20.38 -15.77 -7.87
N LYS A 123 20.27 -16.47 -9.00
CA LYS A 123 20.70 -15.92 -10.29
C LYS A 123 19.53 -15.27 -10.99
N ILE A 124 19.73 -14.05 -11.46
CA ILE A 124 18.73 -13.37 -12.29
C ILE A 124 18.71 -14.05 -13.67
N PRO A 125 17.54 -14.42 -14.18
CA PRO A 125 17.42 -15.09 -15.47
C PRO A 125 17.71 -14.13 -16.64
N SER A 126 17.55 -14.60 -17.88
CA SER A 126 17.74 -13.79 -19.07
C SER A 126 16.80 -12.58 -19.11
N ASN A 127 17.21 -11.50 -19.77
CA ASN A 127 16.37 -10.30 -19.90
C ASN A 127 14.99 -10.58 -20.51
N GLY A 128 14.88 -11.60 -21.37
CA GLY A 128 13.60 -12.02 -21.94
C GLY A 128 12.67 -12.62 -20.88
N GLU A 129 13.21 -13.47 -20.01
CA GLU A 129 12.46 -14.08 -18.91
C GLU A 129 12.10 -13.04 -17.84
N VAL A 130 13.02 -12.13 -17.51
CA VAL A 130 12.77 -10.98 -16.62
C VAL A 130 11.57 -10.16 -17.11
N LYS A 131 11.56 -9.77 -18.39
CA LYS A 131 10.46 -9.00 -18.97
C LYS A 131 9.14 -9.78 -18.98
N LYS A 132 9.21 -11.07 -19.28
CA LYS A 132 8.03 -11.94 -19.27
C LYS A 132 7.39 -12.02 -17.88
N ASP A 133 8.21 -12.17 -16.85
CA ASP A 133 7.74 -12.23 -15.45
C ASP A 133 7.12 -10.88 -15.00
N ILE A 134 7.78 -9.77 -15.29
CA ILE A 134 7.24 -8.42 -15.01
C ILE A 134 5.88 -8.23 -15.68
N ASN A 135 5.79 -8.53 -16.97
CA ASN A 135 4.55 -8.38 -17.74
C ASN A 135 3.42 -9.29 -17.21
N LYS A 136 3.76 -10.51 -16.74
CA LYS A 136 2.80 -11.40 -16.08
C LYS A 136 2.16 -10.71 -14.86
N TRP A 137 2.97 -10.18 -13.95
CA TRP A 137 2.49 -9.55 -12.73
C TRP A 137 1.71 -8.26 -13.00
N VAL A 138 2.20 -7.41 -13.91
CA VAL A 138 1.49 -6.20 -14.35
C VAL A 138 0.13 -6.53 -14.95
N ALA A 139 0.05 -7.52 -15.85
CA ALA A 139 -1.21 -7.94 -16.45
C ALA A 139 -2.19 -8.61 -15.46
N MET A 140 -1.68 -9.20 -14.39
CA MET A 140 -2.53 -9.71 -13.30
C MET A 140 -3.09 -8.56 -12.47
N GLU A 141 -2.27 -7.56 -12.12
CA GLU A 141 -2.70 -6.36 -11.38
C GLU A 141 -3.81 -5.60 -12.13
N GLU A 142 -3.68 -5.45 -13.46
CA GLU A 142 -4.66 -4.72 -14.28
C GLU A 142 -6.06 -5.34 -14.31
N LYS A 143 -6.21 -6.57 -13.83
CA LYS A 143 -7.49 -7.28 -13.76
C LYS A 143 -8.13 -7.24 -12.38
N LEU A 144 -7.49 -6.59 -11.41
CA LEU A 144 -8.01 -6.51 -10.05
C LEU A 144 -9.12 -5.46 -9.96
N GLU A 145 -10.25 -5.86 -9.38
CA GLU A 145 -11.46 -5.04 -9.33
C GLU A 145 -11.83 -4.57 -7.92
N ASN A 146 -11.31 -5.25 -6.89
CA ASN A 146 -11.71 -5.00 -5.51
C ASN A 146 -10.57 -5.26 -4.52
N PRO A 147 -10.66 -4.75 -3.27
CA PRO A 147 -9.63 -4.92 -2.25
C PRO A 147 -9.29 -6.38 -1.92
N ASP A 148 -10.26 -7.29 -1.92
CA ASP A 148 -10.02 -8.71 -1.64
C ASP A 148 -9.09 -9.34 -2.67
N GLN A 149 -9.29 -9.05 -3.95
CA GLN A 149 -8.42 -9.50 -5.03
C GLN A 149 -7.02 -8.86 -4.93
N MET A 150 -6.93 -7.60 -4.50
CA MET A 150 -5.65 -6.91 -4.28
C MET A 150 -4.87 -7.55 -3.12
N ILE A 151 -5.55 -7.94 -2.04
CA ILE A 151 -4.95 -8.67 -0.92
C ILE A 151 -4.46 -10.05 -1.39
N ASP A 152 -5.28 -10.79 -2.14
CA ASP A 152 -4.89 -12.08 -2.69
C ASP A 152 -3.65 -11.95 -3.59
N PHE A 153 -3.65 -10.99 -4.49
CA PHE A 153 -2.52 -10.71 -5.38
C PHE A 153 -1.22 -10.43 -4.60
N GLN A 154 -1.27 -9.56 -3.59
CA GLN A 154 -0.07 -9.22 -2.81
C GLN A 154 0.36 -10.36 -1.88
N THR A 155 -0.58 -11.19 -1.41
CA THR A 155 -0.26 -12.42 -0.68
C THR A 155 0.52 -13.39 -1.57
N GLU A 156 0.06 -13.66 -2.78
CA GLU A 156 0.77 -14.56 -3.72
C GLU A 156 2.14 -13.99 -4.12
N TYR A 157 2.24 -12.68 -4.34
CA TYR A 157 3.51 -12.04 -4.61
C TYR A 157 4.52 -12.20 -3.46
N THR A 158 4.08 -11.92 -2.22
CA THR A 158 4.94 -12.03 -1.04
C THR A 158 5.34 -13.49 -0.78
N LYS A 159 4.42 -14.42 -0.98
CA LYS A 159 4.67 -15.86 -0.88
C LYS A 159 5.71 -16.34 -1.90
N GLU A 160 5.62 -15.88 -3.16
CA GLU A 160 6.61 -16.22 -4.17
C GLU A 160 8.03 -15.79 -3.76
N LEU A 161 8.20 -14.56 -3.22
CA LEU A 161 9.49 -14.10 -2.70
C LEU A 161 9.97 -14.91 -1.49
N HIS A 162 9.05 -15.25 -0.58
CA HIS A 162 9.35 -16.07 0.58
C HIS A 162 9.89 -17.46 0.17
N GLU A 163 9.25 -18.11 -0.81
CA GLU A 163 9.65 -19.42 -1.32
C GLU A 163 11.01 -19.41 -2.03
N MET A 164 11.48 -18.24 -2.47
CA MET A 164 12.78 -18.05 -3.12
C MET A 164 13.95 -17.82 -2.12
N SER A 165 13.68 -17.72 -0.83
CA SER A 165 14.68 -17.41 0.20
C SER A 165 14.52 -18.33 1.41
N ASP A 166 15.48 -18.24 2.35
CA ASP A 166 15.43 -18.92 3.65
C ASP A 166 14.77 -18.08 4.75
N TYR A 167 13.85 -17.18 4.39
CA TYR A 167 13.08 -16.38 5.34
C TYR A 167 12.27 -17.29 6.29
N PRO A 168 12.15 -16.94 7.58
CA PRO A 168 11.37 -17.71 8.55
C PRO A 168 9.93 -17.98 8.07
N LYS A 169 9.42 -19.16 8.43
CA LYS A 169 8.07 -19.58 8.01
C LYS A 169 7.00 -18.58 8.44
N ILE A 170 6.13 -18.23 7.52
CA ILE A 170 4.98 -17.35 7.71
C ILE A 170 3.71 -18.11 7.33
N ASP A 171 2.63 -17.89 8.09
CA ASP A 171 1.30 -18.38 7.72
C ASP A 171 0.62 -17.36 6.80
N PHE A 172 0.76 -17.55 5.49
CA PHE A 172 0.19 -16.66 4.48
C PHE A 172 -1.34 -16.70 4.42
N GLU A 173 -1.96 -17.83 4.76
CA GLU A 173 -3.43 -17.93 4.78
C GLU A 173 -3.98 -17.12 5.97
N LEU A 174 -3.31 -17.14 7.11
CA LEU A 174 -3.66 -16.31 8.25
C LEU A 174 -3.51 -14.81 7.93
N ILE A 175 -2.41 -14.41 7.27
CA ILE A 175 -2.21 -13.03 6.81
C ILE A 175 -3.35 -12.60 5.89
N ARG A 176 -3.63 -13.39 4.85
CA ARG A 176 -4.72 -13.13 3.89
C ARG A 176 -6.04 -12.91 4.60
N LYS A 177 -6.40 -13.82 5.51
CA LYS A 177 -7.61 -13.73 6.31
C LYS A 177 -7.65 -12.45 7.12
N HIS A 178 -6.57 -12.11 7.84
CA HIS A 178 -6.51 -10.92 8.68
C HIS A 178 -6.66 -9.62 7.89
N PHE A 179 -6.03 -9.50 6.71
CA PHE A 179 -6.20 -8.31 5.89
C PHE A 179 -7.60 -8.17 5.31
N LYS A 180 -8.24 -9.26 4.91
CA LYS A 180 -9.66 -9.22 4.48
C LYS A 180 -10.58 -8.85 5.63
N GLU A 181 -10.37 -9.41 6.82
CA GLU A 181 -11.11 -9.02 8.02
C GLU A 181 -10.89 -7.54 8.37
N TRP A 182 -9.65 -7.06 8.26
CA TRP A 182 -9.31 -5.66 8.54
C TRP A 182 -10.00 -4.70 7.56
N GLU A 183 -9.99 -4.99 6.25
CA GLU A 183 -10.71 -4.20 5.25
C GLU A 183 -12.23 -4.22 5.50
N HIS A 184 -12.80 -5.37 5.85
CA HIS A 184 -14.20 -5.48 6.18
C HIS A 184 -14.58 -4.64 7.41
N HIS A 185 -13.81 -4.71 8.49
CA HIS A 185 -14.03 -3.87 9.67
C HIS A 185 -13.90 -2.38 9.39
N LYS A 186 -12.99 -2.00 8.49
CA LYS A 186 -12.83 -0.60 8.07
C LYS A 186 -14.09 -0.06 7.38
N VAL A 187 -14.75 -0.89 6.57
CA VAL A 187 -16.02 -0.53 5.93
C VAL A 187 -17.17 -0.48 6.94
N GLU A 188 -17.20 -1.40 7.92
CA GLU A 188 -18.23 -1.42 8.96
C GLU A 188 -18.14 -0.24 9.91
N ASP A 189 -16.95 0.07 10.41
CA ASP A 189 -16.69 1.17 11.34
C ASP A 189 -15.27 1.74 11.16
N ILE A 190 -15.17 2.80 10.39
CA ILE A 190 -13.92 3.50 10.11
C ILE A 190 -13.29 4.13 11.35
N SER A 191 -14.06 4.36 12.42
CA SER A 191 -13.59 5.01 13.65
C SER A 191 -12.86 4.05 14.57
N THR A 192 -13.29 2.79 14.63
CA THR A 192 -12.82 1.83 15.66
C THR A 192 -12.16 0.57 15.07
N TYR A 193 -12.11 0.40 13.75
CA TYR A 193 -11.55 -0.81 13.11
C TYR A 193 -10.12 -1.15 13.56
N ARG A 194 -9.31 -0.14 13.91
CA ARG A 194 -7.95 -0.31 14.43
C ARG A 194 -7.86 -0.82 15.86
N ASN A 195 -8.97 -0.83 16.59
CA ASN A 195 -9.01 -1.31 17.96
C ASN A 195 -9.08 -2.85 18.04
N LYS A 196 -9.21 -3.54 16.92
CA LYS A 196 -9.21 -5.01 16.86
C LYS A 196 -7.76 -5.53 16.81
N SER A 197 -7.48 -6.54 17.63
CA SER A 197 -6.19 -7.23 17.65
C SER A 197 -6.24 -8.47 16.76
N PHE A 198 -5.11 -8.74 16.11
CA PHE A 198 -4.90 -9.93 15.27
C PHE A 198 -3.72 -10.75 15.79
N SER A 199 -3.75 -12.05 15.56
CA SER A 199 -2.65 -12.92 15.91
C SER A 199 -1.48 -12.76 14.93
N SER A 200 -0.26 -12.84 15.45
CA SER A 200 0.96 -12.84 14.63
C SER A 200 1.00 -14.06 13.70
N PRO A 201 1.23 -13.89 12.40
CA PRO A 201 1.37 -15.00 11.46
C PRO A 201 2.70 -15.76 11.61
N VAL A 202 3.59 -15.28 12.45
CA VAL A 202 4.90 -15.90 12.72
C VAL A 202 4.90 -16.62 14.06
N THR A 203 4.40 -15.98 15.13
CA THR A 203 4.47 -16.49 16.51
C THR A 203 3.13 -17.00 17.05
N GLY A 204 2.01 -16.64 16.41
CA GLY A 204 0.65 -16.90 16.92
C GLY A 204 0.25 -16.03 18.12
N SER A 205 1.16 -15.20 18.65
CA SER A 205 0.83 -14.31 19.77
C SER A 205 -0.10 -13.18 19.34
N VAL A 206 -0.93 -12.70 20.27
CA VAL A 206 -1.86 -11.59 20.04
C VAL A 206 -1.37 -10.38 20.81
N ALA A 207 -1.20 -9.25 20.11
CA ALA A 207 -0.86 -7.99 20.75
C ALA A 207 -2.05 -7.44 21.56
N PRO A 208 -1.80 -6.73 22.67
CA PRO A 208 -2.85 -6.01 23.39
C PRO A 208 -3.57 -5.00 22.47
N ILE A 209 -4.84 -4.76 22.72
CA ILE A 209 -5.60 -3.72 22.02
C ILE A 209 -5.03 -2.35 22.42
N HIS A 210 -4.58 -1.60 21.43
CA HIS A 210 -4.14 -0.22 21.61
C HIS A 210 -5.25 0.72 21.17
N HIS A 211 -5.82 1.44 22.12
CA HIS A 211 -6.77 2.52 21.82
C HIS A 211 -5.98 3.74 21.36
N THR A 212 -6.05 4.06 20.09
CA THR A 212 -5.37 5.23 19.49
C THR A 212 -5.87 6.56 20.05
N CYS A 213 -7.02 6.59 20.74
CA CYS A 213 -7.58 7.79 21.37
C CYS A 213 -7.03 8.10 22.76
N LEU A 214 -6.19 7.28 23.38
CA LEU A 214 -5.63 7.54 24.72
C LEU A 214 -4.64 8.73 24.77
N LEU A 215 -4.28 9.30 23.63
CA LEU A 215 -3.44 10.52 23.58
C LEU A 215 -4.25 11.82 23.74
N TYR A 216 -5.56 11.75 23.94
CA TYR A 216 -6.46 12.92 23.98
C TYR A 216 -7.37 12.97 25.21
N THR A 217 -7.11 12.19 26.23
CA THR A 217 -7.75 12.32 27.56
C THR A 217 -6.92 13.15 28.51
#